data_f4285ed241e01079d29531d9e7d6f6e0
#
_entry.id   f4285ed241e01079d29531d9e7d6f6e0
#
_cell.length_a   1.000
_cell.length_b   1.000
_cell.length_c   1.000
_cell.angle_alpha   90.00
_cell.angle_beta   90.00
_cell.angle_gamma   90.00
#
_symmetry.space_group_name_H-M   'P 1'
#
loop_
_entity.id
_entity.type
_entity.pdbx_description
1 polymer ?
#
loop_
_entity_poly.entity_id
_entity_poly.type
_entity_poly.pdbx_seq_one_letter_code
_entity_poly.pdbx_strand_id
1 'polypeptide(L)'
;MNWDECLPEFVANADPQYWYLDPQRGYVVLDFEIDTSHGDFGHPVWPDNQMLLAVWHVVKDGQRTKKVRWTDEYGLTELVEDIQSTDLLVAHNAKYELGWLKRCGLDLSTVVVFCTKIAEYVLSGNLSSLTGFSTSLDDCCIRRGWPAKDPIVDHMMKDGINPVRIPRPWLQGRCEQDVSSTENLFLDQRQSLSRQGMLAV
;
A
#
# COMPACT_ATOMS: atom_id res chain seq x y z
N MET A 1 19.63 -17.91 -23.86
CA MET A 1 19.68 -16.43 -23.71
C MET A 1 19.76 -16.17 -22.24
N ASN A 2 20.83 -15.57 -21.77
CA ASN A 2 21.02 -15.27 -20.34
C ASN A 2 20.32 -13.95 -20.04
N TRP A 3 19.20 -14.00 -19.35
CA TRP A 3 18.35 -12.84 -19.03
C TRP A 3 19.06 -11.82 -18.14
N ASP A 4 20.04 -12.26 -17.33
CA ASP A 4 20.80 -11.37 -16.44
C ASP A 4 21.74 -10.41 -17.19
N GLU A 5 22.13 -10.77 -18.42
CA GLU A 5 22.97 -9.92 -19.28
C GLU A 5 22.19 -8.86 -20.06
N CYS A 6 20.88 -9.10 -20.28
CA CYS A 6 20.02 -8.18 -21.04
C CYS A 6 19.30 -7.14 -20.14
N LEU A 7 19.21 -7.38 -18.84
CA LEU A 7 18.48 -6.53 -17.90
C LEU A 7 19.00 -5.06 -17.81
N PRO A 8 20.30 -4.81 -17.76
CA PRO A 8 20.82 -3.42 -17.69
C PRO A 8 20.49 -2.58 -18.92
N GLU A 9 20.54 -3.18 -20.11
CA GLU A 9 20.19 -2.48 -21.36
C GLU A 9 18.69 -2.28 -21.51
N PHE A 10 17.90 -3.23 -21.05
CA PHE A 10 16.44 -3.13 -21.07
C PHE A 10 15.96 -2.02 -20.14
N VAL A 11 16.52 -1.92 -18.91
CA VAL A 11 16.17 -0.85 -17.96
C VAL A 11 16.66 0.51 -18.44
N ALA A 12 17.85 0.60 -19.06
CA ALA A 12 18.40 1.84 -19.60
C ALA A 12 17.61 2.37 -20.80
N ASN A 13 16.92 1.49 -21.55
CA ASN A 13 16.08 1.81 -22.70
C ASN A 13 14.58 1.67 -22.39
N ALA A 14 14.21 1.50 -21.10
CA ALA A 14 12.81 1.37 -20.72
C ALA A 14 12.02 2.58 -21.22
N ASP A 15 10.90 2.31 -21.86
CA ASP A 15 9.93 3.31 -22.26
C ASP A 15 9.64 4.25 -21.07
N PRO A 16 9.65 5.58 -21.26
CA PRO A 16 9.32 6.54 -20.21
C PRO A 16 8.03 6.23 -19.42
N GLN A 17 7.11 5.47 -19.98
CA GLN A 17 5.91 5.02 -19.27
C GLN A 17 6.20 4.11 -18.05
N TYR A 18 7.39 3.49 -17.96
CA TYR A 18 7.79 2.62 -16.83
C TYR A 18 8.67 3.33 -15.80
N TRP A 19 8.69 4.64 -15.82
CA TRP A 19 9.46 5.50 -14.93
C TRP A 19 9.21 5.24 -13.42
N TYR A 20 8.04 4.72 -13.06
CA TYR A 20 7.70 4.35 -11.67
C TYR A 20 8.57 3.25 -11.07
N LEU A 21 9.38 2.61 -11.89
CA LEU A 21 10.38 1.64 -11.47
C LEU A 21 11.75 2.28 -11.16
N ASP A 22 11.93 3.55 -11.49
CA ASP A 22 13.12 4.30 -11.15
C ASP A 22 13.24 4.45 -9.63
N PRO A 23 14.29 3.92 -8.98
CA PRO A 23 14.46 4.01 -7.54
C PRO A 23 14.65 5.44 -7.02
N GLN A 24 14.94 6.40 -7.88
CA GLN A 24 15.13 7.81 -7.51
C GLN A 24 13.82 8.60 -7.50
N ARG A 25 12.74 8.05 -8.06
CA ARG A 25 11.44 8.71 -8.07
C ARG A 25 10.79 8.73 -6.69
N GLY A 26 10.12 9.85 -6.41
CA GLY A 26 9.37 10.01 -5.18
C GLY A 26 8.10 9.16 -5.15
N TYR A 27 7.76 8.64 -3.98
CA TYR A 27 6.51 7.89 -3.78
C TYR A 27 5.91 8.13 -2.40
N VAL A 28 4.61 7.89 -2.31
CA VAL A 28 3.89 7.79 -1.04
C VAL A 28 3.43 6.35 -0.86
N VAL A 29 3.68 5.77 0.33
CA VAL A 29 3.07 4.50 0.75
C VAL A 29 2.11 4.80 1.88
N LEU A 30 0.89 4.28 1.82
CA LEU A 30 -0.11 4.57 2.84
C LEU A 30 -0.97 3.36 3.22
N ASP A 31 -1.60 3.48 4.39
CA ASP A 31 -2.65 2.61 4.89
C ASP A 31 -3.62 3.41 5.79
N PHE A 32 -4.86 2.93 5.92
CA PHE A 32 -5.92 3.57 6.68
C PHE A 32 -6.56 2.63 7.68
N GLU A 33 -6.94 3.15 8.84
CA GLU A 33 -7.85 2.48 9.75
C GLU A 33 -9.22 3.16 9.72
N ILE A 34 -10.27 2.35 9.59
CA ILE A 34 -11.63 2.79 9.30
C ILE A 34 -12.57 2.34 10.41
N ASP A 35 -13.56 3.18 10.74
CA ASP A 35 -14.70 2.78 11.54
C ASP A 35 -15.57 1.78 10.75
N THR A 36 -15.74 0.59 11.29
CA THR A 36 -16.53 -0.50 10.70
C THR A 36 -17.86 -0.72 11.42
N SER A 37 -18.33 0.24 12.24
CA SER A 37 -19.56 0.10 13.04
C SER A 37 -20.83 -0.05 12.20
N HIS A 38 -20.79 0.36 10.94
CA HIS A 38 -21.96 0.30 10.05
C HIS A 38 -22.06 -1.03 9.26
N GLY A 39 -21.20 -2.00 9.53
CA GLY A 39 -21.38 -3.40 9.08
C GLY A 39 -21.05 -3.69 7.62
N ASP A 40 -20.41 -2.78 6.89
CA ASP A 40 -20.06 -2.90 5.48
C ASP A 40 -18.54 -2.87 5.22
N PHE A 41 -17.77 -3.30 6.21
CA PHE A 41 -16.29 -3.30 6.17
C PHE A 41 -15.66 -1.91 5.97
N GLY A 42 -16.38 -0.85 6.34
CA GLY A 42 -15.87 0.52 6.23
C GLY A 42 -15.75 1.01 4.79
N HIS A 43 -16.60 0.56 3.87
CA HIS A 43 -16.50 0.95 2.46
C HIS A 43 -16.77 2.46 2.27
N PRO A 44 -15.94 3.19 1.48
CA PRO A 44 -16.02 4.66 1.35
C PRO A 44 -17.28 5.17 0.66
N VAL A 45 -18.06 4.30 0.02
CA VAL A 45 -19.33 4.66 -0.65
C VAL A 45 -20.43 5.02 0.36
N TRP A 46 -20.34 4.51 1.57
CA TRP A 46 -21.35 4.76 2.62
C TRP A 46 -21.00 6.05 3.37
N PRO A 47 -21.93 7.04 3.41
CA PRO A 47 -21.64 8.36 3.97
C PRO A 47 -21.32 8.32 5.49
N ASP A 48 -21.87 7.36 6.21
CA ASP A 48 -21.71 7.24 7.66
C ASP A 48 -20.36 6.61 8.07
N ASN A 49 -19.68 5.96 7.13
CA ASN A 49 -18.35 5.42 7.39
C ASN A 49 -17.33 6.54 7.53
N GLN A 50 -16.42 6.38 8.46
CA GLN A 50 -15.38 7.37 8.78
C GLN A 50 -14.00 6.73 8.79
N MET A 51 -13.04 7.44 8.19
CA MET A 51 -11.65 7.13 8.41
C MET A 51 -11.26 7.61 9.80
N LEU A 52 -10.57 6.77 10.56
CA LEU A 52 -10.10 7.07 11.91
C LEU A 52 -8.66 7.57 11.89
N LEU A 53 -7.82 6.89 11.13
CA LEU A 53 -6.40 7.10 11.12
C LEU A 53 -5.87 6.95 9.69
N ALA A 54 -4.96 7.82 9.29
CA ALA A 54 -4.12 7.69 8.12
C ALA A 54 -2.66 7.66 8.55
N VAL A 55 -1.91 6.68 8.06
CA VAL A 55 -0.46 6.60 8.20
C VAL A 55 0.15 6.52 6.81
N TRP A 56 1.21 7.29 6.59
CA TRP A 56 1.91 7.21 5.32
C TRP A 56 3.39 7.53 5.44
N HIS A 57 4.17 6.98 4.52
CA HIS A 57 5.56 7.37 4.30
C HIS A 57 5.64 8.17 3.01
N VAL A 58 6.36 9.27 3.05
CA VAL A 58 6.75 10.05 1.86
C VAL A 58 8.23 9.81 1.62
N VAL A 59 8.57 9.37 0.42
CA VAL A 59 9.97 9.21 0.00
C VAL A 59 10.22 10.19 -1.14
N LYS A 60 11.16 11.09 -0.93
CA LYS A 60 11.62 12.09 -1.91
C LYS A 60 13.12 12.27 -1.77
N ASP A 61 13.81 12.34 -2.89
CA ASP A 61 15.27 12.57 -2.92
C ASP A 61 16.05 11.61 -2.01
N GLY A 62 15.59 10.36 -1.93
CA GLY A 62 16.18 9.33 -1.06
C GLY A 62 15.89 9.52 0.45
N GLN A 63 15.14 10.53 0.83
CA GLN A 63 14.74 10.75 2.22
C GLN A 63 13.32 10.23 2.46
N ARG A 64 13.16 9.51 3.56
CA ARG A 64 11.88 8.97 4.02
C ARG A 64 11.37 9.73 5.23
N THR A 65 10.12 10.19 5.16
CA THR A 65 9.41 10.83 6.27
C THR A 65 8.14 10.03 6.58
N LYS A 66 7.96 9.64 7.84
CA LYS A 66 6.71 9.03 8.34
C LYS A 66 5.77 10.11 8.84
N LYS A 67 4.51 10.01 8.47
CA LYS A 67 3.43 10.89 8.91
C LYS A 67 2.25 10.08 9.44
N VAL A 68 1.58 10.62 10.45
CA VAL A 68 0.44 10.01 11.14
C VAL A 68 -0.62 11.09 11.36
N ARG A 69 -1.87 10.81 11.01
CA ARG A 69 -3.01 11.73 11.22
C ARG A 69 -4.24 11.00 11.71
N TRP A 70 -4.71 11.38 12.88
CA TRP A 70 -6.03 11.04 13.37
C TRP A 70 -7.03 12.03 12.78
N THR A 71 -8.10 11.54 12.13
CA THR A 71 -8.99 12.40 11.32
C THR A 71 -9.92 13.27 12.15
N ASP A 72 -10.15 12.91 13.42
CA ASP A 72 -10.88 13.74 14.38
C ASP A 72 -10.06 14.94 14.90
N GLU A 73 -8.75 14.95 14.69
CA GLU A 73 -7.86 16.04 15.13
C GLU A 73 -7.44 16.91 13.94
N TYR A 74 -7.23 16.30 12.77
CA TYR A 74 -6.64 16.97 11.61
C TYR A 74 -7.28 16.48 10.32
N GLY A 75 -7.46 17.37 9.37
CA GLY A 75 -7.83 17.00 7.99
C GLY A 75 -6.70 16.27 7.26
N LEU A 76 -7.01 15.72 6.09
CA LEU A 76 -6.07 14.97 5.24
C LEU A 76 -5.44 15.81 4.11
N THR A 77 -5.49 17.15 4.20
CA THR A 77 -4.93 18.04 3.18
C THR A 77 -3.46 17.75 2.93
N GLU A 78 -2.68 17.56 3.99
CA GLU A 78 -1.25 17.24 3.89
C GLU A 78 -0.99 15.92 3.14
N LEU A 79 -1.82 14.89 3.35
CA LEU A 79 -1.71 13.63 2.60
C LEU A 79 -1.98 13.84 1.11
N VAL A 80 -3.01 14.61 0.78
CA VAL A 80 -3.35 14.94 -0.61
C VAL A 80 -2.20 15.70 -1.28
N GLU A 81 -1.63 16.69 -0.61
CA GLU A 81 -0.48 17.46 -1.09
C GLU A 81 0.76 16.57 -1.29
N ASP A 82 1.04 15.67 -0.35
CA ASP A 82 2.14 14.72 -0.48
C ASP A 82 1.97 13.80 -1.69
N ILE A 83 0.78 13.24 -1.89
CA ILE A 83 0.48 12.40 -3.07
C ILE A 83 0.65 13.19 -4.37
N GLN A 84 0.11 14.41 -4.44
CA GLN A 84 0.20 15.26 -5.63
C GLN A 84 1.63 15.72 -5.94
N SER A 85 2.49 15.74 -4.95
CA SER A 85 3.89 16.18 -5.06
C SER A 85 4.88 15.03 -5.26
N THR A 86 4.39 13.80 -5.37
CA THR A 86 5.17 12.59 -5.68
C THR A 86 4.70 11.97 -6.98
N ASP A 87 5.50 11.06 -7.51
CA ASP A 87 5.24 10.44 -8.81
C ASP A 87 4.39 9.18 -8.70
N LEU A 88 4.32 8.56 -7.52
CA LEU A 88 3.73 7.24 -7.34
C LEU A 88 3.04 7.11 -5.98
N LEU A 89 1.84 6.55 -6.00
CA LEU A 89 1.11 6.09 -4.83
C LEU A 89 1.24 4.56 -4.72
N VAL A 90 1.65 4.08 -3.56
CA VAL A 90 1.79 2.67 -3.25
C VAL A 90 0.81 2.29 -2.15
N ALA A 91 0.05 1.21 -2.34
CA ALA A 91 -0.82 0.66 -1.31
C ALA A 91 -1.00 -0.85 -1.49
N HIS A 92 -1.40 -1.55 -0.43
CA HIS A 92 -1.79 -2.95 -0.50
C HIS A 92 -3.32 -3.05 -0.64
N ASN A 93 -3.80 -3.63 -1.75
CA ASN A 93 -5.22 -3.60 -2.12
C ASN A 93 -5.75 -2.19 -2.47
N ALA A 94 -4.94 -1.41 -3.18
CA ALA A 94 -5.08 0.02 -3.46
C ALA A 94 -6.49 0.50 -3.86
N LYS A 95 -7.34 -0.38 -4.39
CA LYS A 95 -8.73 -0.05 -4.72
C LYS A 95 -9.50 0.50 -3.51
N TYR A 96 -9.22 -0.01 -2.33
CA TYR A 96 -9.87 0.43 -1.10
C TYR A 96 -9.40 1.83 -0.70
N GLU A 97 -8.09 2.05 -0.67
CA GLU A 97 -7.46 3.34 -0.34
C GLU A 97 -7.85 4.42 -1.34
N LEU A 98 -7.89 4.10 -2.64
CA LEU A 98 -8.30 5.03 -3.67
C LEU A 98 -9.75 5.52 -3.50
N GLY A 99 -10.66 4.65 -3.05
CA GLY A 99 -12.03 5.04 -2.72
C GLY A 99 -12.08 6.11 -1.61
N TRP A 100 -11.27 5.94 -0.56
CA TRP A 100 -11.16 6.90 0.53
C TRP A 100 -10.48 8.20 0.10
N LEU A 101 -9.40 8.12 -0.66
CA LEU A 101 -8.70 9.30 -1.20
C LEU A 101 -9.61 10.13 -2.11
N LYS A 102 -10.42 9.48 -2.96
CA LYS A 102 -11.44 10.16 -3.76
C LYS A 102 -12.45 10.90 -2.88
N ARG A 103 -12.89 10.29 -1.79
CA ARG A 103 -13.79 10.93 -0.82
C ARG A 103 -13.14 12.12 -0.13
N CYS A 104 -11.83 12.10 0.06
CA CYS A 104 -11.04 13.22 0.59
C CYS A 104 -10.75 14.31 -0.46
N GLY A 105 -11.27 14.19 -1.70
CA GLY A 105 -11.13 15.20 -2.75
C GLY A 105 -9.93 15.03 -3.66
N LEU A 106 -9.17 13.93 -3.58
CA LEU A 106 -8.07 13.65 -4.50
C LEU A 106 -8.60 13.34 -5.91
N ASP A 107 -8.08 14.04 -6.92
CA ASP A 107 -8.31 13.70 -8.32
C ASP A 107 -7.47 12.47 -8.71
N LEU A 108 -8.13 11.33 -8.82
CA LEU A 108 -7.47 10.06 -9.13
C LEU A 108 -6.95 9.98 -10.58
N SER A 109 -7.39 10.87 -11.48
CA SER A 109 -6.94 10.87 -12.88
C SER A 109 -5.47 11.26 -13.03
N THR A 110 -4.90 11.91 -12.03
CA THR A 110 -3.51 12.39 -12.01
C THR A 110 -2.55 11.48 -11.22
N VAL A 111 -3.07 10.40 -10.63
CA VAL A 111 -2.30 9.56 -9.70
C VAL A 111 -1.89 8.25 -10.37
N VAL A 112 -0.60 8.00 -10.43
CA VAL A 112 -0.08 6.67 -10.80
C VAL A 112 -0.04 5.79 -9.56
N VAL A 113 -0.53 4.56 -9.67
CA VAL A 113 -0.73 3.67 -8.52
C VAL A 113 0.02 2.36 -8.71
N PHE A 114 0.77 1.96 -7.69
CA PHE A 114 1.32 0.62 -7.56
C PHE A 114 0.57 -0.14 -6.46
N CYS A 115 -0.14 -1.19 -6.85
CA CYS A 115 -0.85 -2.05 -5.91
C CYS A 115 -0.04 -3.31 -5.61
N THR A 116 0.53 -3.42 -4.41
CA THR A 116 1.37 -4.56 -4.03
C THR A 116 0.62 -5.89 -4.04
N LYS A 117 -0.70 -5.90 -3.82
CA LYS A 117 -1.53 -7.11 -3.93
C LYS A 117 -1.64 -7.59 -5.38
N ILE A 118 -1.83 -6.69 -6.34
CA ILE A 118 -1.87 -7.02 -7.77
C ILE A 118 -0.49 -7.47 -8.24
N ALA A 119 0.57 -6.78 -7.83
CA ALA A 119 1.94 -7.17 -8.15
C ALA A 119 2.27 -8.58 -7.65
N GLU A 120 1.84 -8.94 -6.44
CA GLU A 120 2.00 -10.30 -5.92
C GLU A 120 1.24 -11.34 -6.74
N TYR A 121 0.02 -11.01 -7.15
CA TYR A 121 -0.78 -11.88 -8.00
C TYR A 121 -0.10 -12.12 -9.36
N VAL A 122 0.45 -11.09 -9.98
CA VAL A 122 1.19 -11.19 -11.25
C VAL A 122 2.47 -12.02 -11.07
N LEU A 123 3.28 -11.71 -10.06
CA LEU A 123 4.53 -12.43 -9.77
C LEU A 123 4.31 -13.91 -9.46
N SER A 124 3.15 -14.27 -8.89
CA SER A 124 2.78 -15.67 -8.63
C SER A 124 2.26 -16.41 -9.87
N GLY A 125 2.18 -15.77 -11.04
CA GLY A 125 1.60 -16.37 -12.24
C GLY A 125 0.12 -16.70 -12.09
N ASN A 126 -0.64 -15.91 -11.34
CA ASN A 126 -2.07 -16.10 -11.07
C ASN A 126 -2.40 -17.38 -10.27
N LEU A 127 -1.46 -17.90 -9.49
CA LEU A 127 -1.65 -19.16 -8.75
C LEU A 127 -2.64 -19.05 -7.58
N SER A 128 -3.01 -17.84 -7.17
CA SER A 128 -3.86 -17.63 -6.00
C SER A 128 -5.21 -18.34 -6.07
N SER A 129 -5.77 -18.50 -7.27
CA SER A 129 -7.06 -19.19 -7.49
C SER A 129 -6.97 -20.71 -7.52
N LEU A 130 -5.79 -21.28 -7.77
CA LEU A 130 -5.61 -22.71 -8.02
C LEU A 130 -4.98 -23.47 -6.84
N THR A 131 -4.21 -22.78 -5.99
CA THR A 131 -3.33 -23.43 -5.00
C THR A 131 -3.57 -23.01 -3.56
N GLY A 132 -4.58 -22.16 -3.29
CA GLY A 132 -4.77 -21.52 -1.98
C GLY A 132 -3.68 -20.49 -1.66
N PHE A 133 -2.93 -20.04 -2.66
CA PHE A 133 -1.94 -18.99 -2.52
C PHE A 133 -2.62 -17.65 -2.16
N SER A 134 -2.39 -17.17 -0.96
CA SER A 134 -2.96 -15.90 -0.51
C SER A 134 -2.08 -14.72 -0.91
N THR A 135 -2.72 -13.64 -1.30
CA THR A 135 -2.10 -12.33 -1.57
C THR A 135 -2.37 -11.32 -0.46
N SER A 136 -2.76 -11.77 0.75
CA SER A 136 -2.84 -10.88 1.91
C SER A 136 -1.45 -10.33 2.26
N LEU A 137 -1.41 -9.14 2.86
CA LEU A 137 -0.14 -8.51 3.24
C LEU A 137 0.67 -9.43 4.17
N ASP A 138 0.02 -10.03 5.16
CA ASP A 138 0.65 -10.94 6.10
C ASP A 138 1.27 -12.17 5.42
N ASP A 139 0.51 -12.83 4.54
CA ASP A 139 1.03 -14.00 3.83
C ASP A 139 2.17 -13.65 2.88
N CYS A 140 2.12 -12.46 2.26
CA CYS A 140 3.23 -11.93 1.46
C CYS A 140 4.50 -11.74 2.30
N CYS A 141 4.37 -11.20 3.51
CA CYS A 141 5.47 -11.00 4.45
C CYS A 141 6.03 -12.34 4.96
N ILE A 142 5.16 -13.27 5.38
CA ILE A 142 5.54 -14.59 5.88
C ILE A 142 6.33 -15.37 4.83
N ARG A 143 5.89 -15.37 3.57
CA ARG A 143 6.62 -16.04 2.48
C ARG A 143 8.03 -15.51 2.24
N ARG A 144 8.26 -14.25 2.58
CA ARG A 144 9.58 -13.59 2.51
C ARG A 144 10.41 -13.75 3.77
N GLY A 145 9.89 -14.45 4.79
CA GLY A 145 10.54 -14.61 6.09
C GLY A 145 10.59 -13.31 6.90
N TRP A 146 9.73 -12.35 6.61
CA TRP A 146 9.63 -11.11 7.37
C TRP A 146 8.74 -11.31 8.61
N PRO A 147 8.92 -10.49 9.66
CA PRO A 147 8.10 -10.59 10.86
C PRO A 147 6.61 -10.43 10.52
N ALA A 148 5.80 -11.30 11.07
CA ALA A 148 4.35 -11.12 11.08
C ALA A 148 3.98 -9.92 11.95
N LYS A 149 2.85 -9.29 11.66
CA LYS A 149 2.34 -8.22 12.50
C LYS A 149 1.87 -8.73 13.86
N ASP A 150 1.81 -7.83 14.85
CA ASP A 150 1.25 -8.16 16.15
C ASP A 150 -0.23 -8.54 15.99
N PRO A 151 -0.63 -9.75 16.36
CA PRO A 151 -1.98 -10.24 16.12
C PRO A 151 -3.03 -9.63 17.07
N ILE A 152 -2.63 -8.82 18.07
CA ILE A 152 -3.54 -8.38 19.14
C ILE A 152 -4.73 -7.58 18.59
N VAL A 153 -4.50 -6.65 17.66
CA VAL A 153 -5.56 -5.83 17.05
C VAL A 153 -6.45 -6.69 16.16
N ASP A 154 -5.85 -7.61 15.40
CA ASP A 154 -6.61 -8.54 14.54
C ASP A 154 -7.49 -9.49 15.37
N HIS A 155 -7.03 -9.94 16.55
CA HIS A 155 -7.86 -10.71 17.47
C HIS A 155 -9.02 -9.87 18.00
N MET A 156 -8.76 -8.62 18.43
CA MET A 156 -9.82 -7.73 18.89
C MET A 156 -10.90 -7.50 17.81
N MET A 157 -10.49 -7.28 16.57
CA MET A 157 -11.43 -7.11 15.44
C MET A 157 -12.21 -8.40 15.14
N LYS A 158 -11.57 -9.57 15.19
CA LYS A 158 -12.24 -10.88 15.04
C LYS A 158 -13.25 -11.16 16.15
N ASP A 159 -12.98 -10.66 17.35
CA ASP A 159 -13.90 -10.74 18.51
C ASP A 159 -15.03 -9.68 18.41
N GLY A 160 -15.13 -8.95 17.29
CA GLY A 160 -16.18 -7.99 17.02
C GLY A 160 -15.95 -6.61 17.65
N ILE A 161 -14.74 -6.34 18.15
CA ILE A 161 -14.38 -5.00 18.65
C ILE A 161 -14.15 -4.08 17.46
N ASN A 162 -14.97 -3.04 17.37
CA ASN A 162 -14.82 -2.01 16.34
C ASN A 162 -13.51 -1.23 16.52
N PRO A 163 -12.81 -0.88 15.43
CA PRO A 163 -11.58 -0.09 15.48
C PRO A 163 -11.67 1.19 16.32
N VAL A 164 -12.81 1.87 16.35
CA VAL A 164 -13.05 3.06 17.17
C VAL A 164 -12.88 2.82 18.68
N ARG A 165 -13.03 1.56 19.12
CA ARG A 165 -12.89 1.14 20.53
C ARG A 165 -11.53 0.58 20.87
N ILE A 166 -10.67 0.38 19.88
CA ILE A 166 -9.31 -0.09 20.09
C ILE A 166 -8.45 1.08 20.60
N PRO A 167 -7.61 0.88 21.63
CA PRO A 167 -6.72 1.92 22.10
C PRO A 167 -5.86 2.50 20.97
N ARG A 168 -5.84 3.83 20.83
CA ARG A 168 -5.12 4.53 19.75
C ARG A 168 -3.68 4.06 19.54
N PRO A 169 -2.85 3.85 20.59
CA PRO A 169 -1.47 3.40 20.37
C PRO A 169 -1.37 2.04 19.68
N TRP A 170 -2.32 1.13 19.93
CA TRP A 170 -2.33 -0.19 19.30
C TRP A 170 -2.80 -0.13 17.85
N LEU A 171 -3.89 0.61 17.60
CA LEU A 171 -4.40 0.80 16.24
C LEU A 171 -3.37 1.53 15.37
N GLN A 172 -2.72 2.57 15.90
CA GLN A 172 -1.65 3.29 15.22
C GLN A 172 -0.45 2.39 14.95
N GLY A 173 0.00 1.62 15.94
CA GLY A 173 1.13 0.69 15.79
C GLY A 173 0.87 -0.34 14.68
N ARG A 174 -0.36 -0.86 14.59
CA ARG A 174 -0.78 -1.77 13.51
C ARG A 174 -0.70 -1.09 12.14
N CYS A 175 -1.32 0.07 11.98
CA CYS A 175 -1.31 0.82 10.72
C CYS A 175 0.12 1.21 10.30
N GLU A 176 0.97 1.64 11.23
CA GLU A 176 2.39 1.91 10.96
C GLU A 176 3.15 0.67 10.49
N GLN A 177 2.83 -0.50 11.04
CA GLN A 177 3.43 -1.77 10.62
C GLN A 177 2.94 -2.16 9.22
N ASP A 178 1.64 -2.00 8.93
CA ASP A 178 1.07 -2.30 7.61
C ASP A 178 1.66 -1.40 6.51
N VAL A 179 1.87 -0.09 6.78
CA VAL A 179 2.58 0.82 5.87
C VAL A 179 4.03 0.37 5.64
N SER A 180 4.75 0.02 6.71
CA SER A 180 6.15 -0.43 6.61
C SER A 180 6.27 -1.75 5.85
N SER A 181 5.36 -2.68 6.08
CA SER A 181 5.29 -3.96 5.38
C SER A 181 4.95 -3.77 3.89
N THR A 182 4.02 -2.88 3.58
CA THR A 182 3.64 -2.53 2.20
C THR A 182 4.81 -1.88 1.46
N GLU A 183 5.57 -1.00 2.10
CA GLU A 183 6.76 -0.38 1.52
C GLU A 183 7.84 -1.43 1.21
N ASN A 184 8.16 -2.29 2.18
CA ASN A 184 9.13 -3.37 1.97
C ASN A 184 8.70 -4.30 0.84
N LEU A 185 7.40 -4.65 0.79
CA LEU A 185 6.84 -5.50 -0.26
C LEU A 185 6.93 -4.81 -1.64
N PHE A 186 6.62 -3.53 -1.71
CA PHE A 186 6.79 -2.74 -2.94
C PHE A 186 8.23 -2.77 -3.46
N LEU A 187 9.21 -2.52 -2.59
CA LEU A 187 10.62 -2.50 -2.96
C LEU A 187 11.11 -3.86 -3.46
N ASP A 188 10.70 -4.95 -2.81
CA ASP A 188 11.01 -6.32 -3.24
C ASP A 188 10.33 -6.69 -4.56
N GLN A 189 9.03 -6.40 -4.68
CA GLN A 189 8.28 -6.69 -5.90
C GLN A 189 8.77 -5.90 -7.10
N ARG A 190 9.10 -4.62 -6.93
CA ARG A 190 9.69 -3.79 -7.99
C ARG A 190 10.96 -4.43 -8.52
N GLN A 191 11.86 -4.91 -7.65
CA GLN A 191 13.07 -5.60 -8.05
C GLN A 191 12.76 -6.93 -8.76
N SER A 192 11.79 -7.68 -8.26
CA SER A 192 11.39 -8.97 -8.83
C SER A 192 10.74 -8.83 -10.21
N LEU A 193 9.86 -7.85 -10.39
CA LEU A 193 9.24 -7.52 -11.69
C LEU A 193 10.31 -7.12 -12.71
N SER A 194 11.26 -6.29 -12.30
CA SER A 194 12.40 -5.90 -13.13
C SER A 194 13.19 -7.10 -13.61
N ARG A 195 13.59 -8.00 -12.70
CA ARG A 195 14.35 -9.21 -13.03
C ARG A 195 13.62 -10.18 -13.96
N GLN A 196 12.30 -10.23 -13.88
CA GLN A 196 11.48 -11.12 -14.70
C GLN A 196 11.06 -10.50 -16.04
N GLY A 197 11.46 -9.27 -16.33
CA GLY A 197 11.06 -8.55 -17.54
C GLY A 197 9.55 -8.24 -17.57
N MET A 198 8.87 -8.27 -16.42
CA MET A 198 7.42 -8.00 -16.28
C MET A 198 7.15 -6.52 -16.03
N LEU A 199 8.02 -5.64 -16.51
CA LEU A 199 7.93 -4.19 -16.31
C LEU A 199 6.78 -3.54 -17.08
N ALA A 200 6.17 -4.28 -17.97
CA ALA A 200 5.12 -3.82 -18.90
C ALA A 200 3.70 -4.29 -18.50
N VAL A 201 3.49 -4.64 -17.24
CA VAL A 201 2.18 -5.13 -16.79
C VAL A 201 1.46 -4.09 -15.94
#